data_ffcc340a43e45aca0089e83335dd34f6
#
_entry.id   ffcc340a43e45aca0089e83335dd34f6
#
_cell.length_a   1.000
_cell.length_b   1.000
_cell.length_c   1.000
_cell.angle_alpha   90.00
_cell.angle_beta   90.00
_cell.angle_gamma   90.00
#
_symmetry.space_group_name_H-M   'P 1'
#
loop_
_entity.id
_entity.type
_entity.pdbx_description
1 polymer ?
#
loop_
_entity_poly.entity_id
_entity_poly.type
_entity_poly.pdbx_seq_one_letter_code
_entity_poly.pdbx_strand_id
1 'polypeptide(L)'
;MENKIVLITGANSGIGKAAALKFATEGYRVVMACRNMVISNAVRQEIIEASKNVQVDLMELDVSSFDSIRAFCSAFKAQYPRLDILIHNAAYLNHGEKAFKLSPENIELSFATNTFGPFLMTQLLADHLEKSQDPRILNACTTNIKHFFDPKRKIDFDNLQGELLGKQLNNAYTMYGDSKMALLMLTFKMAETLKPHGIKVNALQINRVKLSKETIRKMNSFWKVLAWTQNLTNPLPSGMADNYFHICTSDEYKNVTGQLINHKRQIIQPSTSEQGFSQVKNIFGSGSYPNYATDPINVKKIWDLCISLTKTG
;
A
#
# COMPACT_ATOMS: atom_id res chain seq x y z
N MET A 1 23.20 -12.12 16.50
CA MET A 1 22.86 -11.57 15.18
C MET A 1 21.91 -10.40 15.41
N GLU A 2 22.17 -9.27 14.79
CA GLU A 2 21.29 -8.11 14.91
C GLU A 2 19.97 -8.39 14.19
N ASN A 3 18.82 -8.16 14.86
CA ASN A 3 17.53 -8.51 14.30
C ASN A 3 17.20 -7.69 13.05
N LYS A 4 16.64 -8.32 12.02
CA LYS A 4 16.16 -7.64 10.82
C LYS A 4 15.06 -6.64 11.20
N ILE A 5 15.05 -5.49 10.54
CA ILE A 5 14.13 -4.38 10.82
C ILE A 5 13.05 -4.34 9.73
N VAL A 6 11.80 -4.40 10.15
CA VAL A 6 10.64 -4.20 9.27
C VAL A 6 9.88 -2.95 9.67
N LEU A 7 9.61 -2.09 8.71
CA LEU A 7 8.80 -0.89 8.85
C LEU A 7 7.44 -1.11 8.17
N ILE A 8 6.35 -0.94 8.92
CA ILE A 8 4.99 -1.17 8.44
C ILE A 8 4.14 0.08 8.64
N THR A 9 3.66 0.67 7.57
CA THR A 9 2.75 1.81 7.65
C THR A 9 1.32 1.36 7.97
N GLY A 10 0.61 2.08 8.85
CA GLY A 10 -0.75 1.73 9.26
C GLY A 10 -0.83 0.42 10.05
N ALA A 11 0.15 0.15 10.90
CA ALA A 11 0.29 -1.11 11.64
C ALA A 11 -0.64 -1.25 12.86
N ASN A 12 -1.56 -0.32 13.08
CA ASN A 12 -2.43 -0.32 14.27
C ASN A 12 -3.80 -0.98 14.05
N SER A 13 -4.11 -1.46 12.85
CA SER A 13 -5.39 -2.13 12.57
C SER A 13 -5.30 -3.10 11.38
N GLY A 14 -6.31 -3.95 11.24
CA GLY A 14 -6.49 -4.81 10.06
C GLY A 14 -5.26 -5.66 9.72
N ILE A 15 -4.89 -5.64 8.43
CA ILE A 15 -3.75 -6.41 7.91
C ILE A 15 -2.43 -5.91 8.50
N GLY A 16 -2.28 -4.58 8.66
CA GLY A 16 -1.07 -3.99 9.23
C GLY A 16 -0.78 -4.45 10.66
N LYS A 17 -1.81 -4.50 11.54
CA LYS A 17 -1.69 -5.06 12.89
C LYS A 17 -1.33 -6.54 12.85
N ALA A 18 -2.02 -7.32 12.01
CA ALA A 18 -1.74 -8.75 11.88
C ALA A 18 -0.31 -9.01 11.36
N ALA A 19 0.16 -8.19 10.41
CA ALA A 19 1.53 -8.27 9.89
C ALA A 19 2.55 -7.89 10.96
N ALA A 20 2.33 -6.81 11.71
CA ALA A 20 3.20 -6.41 12.81
C ALA A 20 3.34 -7.53 13.86
N LEU A 21 2.22 -8.16 14.22
CA LEU A 21 2.23 -9.32 15.12
C LEU A 21 3.01 -10.50 14.51
N LYS A 22 2.77 -10.83 13.23
CA LYS A 22 3.47 -11.93 12.55
C LYS A 22 4.98 -11.71 12.53
N PHE A 23 5.45 -10.54 12.09
CA PHE A 23 6.88 -10.23 12.06
C PHE A 23 7.50 -10.20 13.46
N ALA A 24 6.78 -9.68 14.48
CA ALA A 24 7.24 -9.68 15.86
C ALA A 24 7.39 -11.11 16.40
N THR A 25 6.43 -12.00 16.13
CA THR A 25 6.48 -13.43 16.52
C THR A 25 7.66 -14.15 15.88
N GLU A 26 8.05 -13.77 14.68
CA GLU A 26 9.21 -14.33 13.96
C GLU A 26 10.55 -13.65 14.34
N GLY A 27 10.55 -12.83 15.39
CA GLY A 27 11.77 -12.25 15.98
C GLY A 27 12.34 -11.01 15.27
N TYR A 28 11.56 -10.37 14.38
CA TYR A 28 11.97 -9.10 13.74
C TYR A 28 11.84 -7.94 14.73
N ARG A 29 12.69 -6.92 14.57
CA ARG A 29 12.39 -5.60 15.10
C ARG A 29 11.32 -4.97 14.21
N VAL A 30 10.17 -4.66 14.81
CA VAL A 30 9.02 -4.08 14.09
C VAL A 30 8.89 -2.61 14.40
N VAL A 31 8.92 -1.76 13.39
CA VAL A 31 8.61 -0.34 13.51
C VAL A 31 7.20 -0.09 12.99
N MET A 32 6.27 0.19 13.88
CA MET A 32 4.89 0.54 13.58
C MET A 32 4.82 2.04 13.26
N ALA A 33 4.62 2.40 11.99
CA ALA A 33 4.43 3.79 11.57
C ALA A 33 2.93 4.12 11.50
N CYS A 34 2.44 4.94 12.43
CA CYS A 34 1.01 5.16 12.63
C CYS A 34 0.69 6.63 12.95
N ARG A 35 -0.47 7.12 12.49
CA ARG A 35 -0.90 8.50 12.71
C ARG A 35 -1.45 8.77 14.11
N ASN A 36 -2.21 7.86 14.68
CA ASN A 36 -2.80 8.02 16.01
C ASN A 36 -1.97 7.29 17.06
N MET A 37 -1.15 8.01 17.78
CA MET A 37 -0.22 7.45 18.76
C MET A 37 -0.92 6.79 19.95
N VAL A 38 -2.04 7.34 20.41
CA VAL A 38 -2.76 6.80 21.58
C VAL A 38 -3.31 5.41 21.30
N ILE A 39 -4.08 5.27 20.20
CA ILE A 39 -4.64 3.97 19.79
C ILE A 39 -3.50 3.00 19.45
N SER A 40 -2.48 3.49 18.76
CA SER A 40 -1.38 2.63 18.27
C SER A 40 -0.49 2.13 19.40
N ASN A 41 -0.34 2.88 20.49
CA ASN A 41 0.42 2.42 21.65
C ASN A 41 -0.28 1.24 22.37
N ALA A 42 -1.61 1.28 22.49
CA ALA A 42 -2.35 0.15 23.03
C ALA A 42 -2.16 -1.11 22.16
N VAL A 43 -2.25 -0.96 20.84
CA VAL A 43 -2.02 -2.07 19.89
C VAL A 43 -0.58 -2.57 19.94
N ARG A 44 0.40 -1.68 20.11
CA ARG A 44 1.81 -2.06 20.31
C ARG A 44 1.98 -2.96 21.54
N GLN A 45 1.37 -2.62 22.67
CA GLN A 45 1.42 -3.46 23.88
C GLN A 45 0.80 -4.82 23.65
N GLU A 46 -0.38 -4.88 23.00
CA GLU A 46 -1.00 -6.16 22.64
C GLU A 46 -0.07 -7.03 21.77
N ILE A 47 0.66 -6.43 20.83
CA ILE A 47 1.61 -7.15 19.97
C ILE A 47 2.79 -7.68 20.78
N ILE A 48 3.36 -6.86 21.69
CA ILE A 48 4.46 -7.26 22.56
C ILE A 48 4.03 -8.44 23.46
N GLU A 49 2.85 -8.36 24.07
CA GLU A 49 2.31 -9.40 24.92
C GLU A 49 2.08 -10.70 24.16
N ALA A 50 1.49 -10.62 22.97
CA ALA A 50 1.15 -11.79 22.17
C ALA A 50 2.38 -12.45 21.52
N SER A 51 3.34 -11.67 21.03
CA SER A 51 4.55 -12.19 20.37
C SER A 51 5.67 -12.53 21.33
N LYS A 52 5.64 -12.02 22.57
CA LYS A 52 6.74 -12.07 23.55
C LYS A 52 8.01 -11.36 23.06
N ASN A 53 7.89 -10.48 22.07
CA ASN A 53 8.97 -9.72 21.48
C ASN A 53 8.86 -8.26 21.91
N VAL A 54 9.82 -7.77 22.69
CA VAL A 54 9.86 -6.36 23.15
C VAL A 54 10.36 -5.38 22.09
N GLN A 55 10.90 -5.88 20.97
CA GLN A 55 11.43 -5.05 19.89
C GLN A 55 10.33 -4.62 18.91
N VAL A 56 9.28 -4.03 19.45
CA VAL A 56 8.18 -3.43 18.70
C VAL A 56 8.15 -1.94 19.04
N ASP A 57 8.59 -1.14 18.09
CA ASP A 57 8.67 0.32 18.23
C ASP A 57 7.46 0.99 17.57
N LEU A 58 7.08 2.15 18.05
CA LEU A 58 6.00 2.97 17.50
C LEU A 58 6.53 4.37 17.18
N MET A 59 6.33 4.78 15.93
CA MET A 59 6.71 6.12 15.46
C MET A 59 5.52 6.80 14.79
N GLU A 60 5.39 8.12 15.01
CA GLU A 60 4.31 8.91 14.40
C GLU A 60 4.54 9.13 12.92
N LEU A 61 3.51 8.84 12.10
CA LEU A 61 3.52 9.08 10.66
C LEU A 61 2.11 9.32 10.12
N ASP A 62 1.89 10.46 9.51
CA ASP A 62 0.78 10.67 8.58
C ASP A 62 1.28 10.53 7.13
N VAL A 63 0.95 9.40 6.48
CA VAL A 63 1.37 9.09 5.10
C VAL A 63 0.77 10.07 4.08
N SER A 64 -0.25 10.83 4.44
CA SER A 64 -0.86 11.83 3.56
C SER A 64 -0.18 13.20 3.61
N SER A 65 0.79 13.42 4.49
CA SER A 65 1.53 14.68 4.65
C SER A 65 3.01 14.50 4.31
N PHE A 66 3.50 15.26 3.34
CA PHE A 66 4.91 15.18 2.94
C PHE A 66 5.85 15.65 4.05
N ASP A 67 5.47 16.65 4.83
CA ASP A 67 6.26 17.11 5.97
C ASP A 67 6.34 16.03 7.05
N SER A 68 5.23 15.38 7.38
CA SER A 68 5.22 14.24 8.31
C SER A 68 6.11 13.10 7.83
N ILE A 69 6.08 12.77 6.52
CA ILE A 69 6.94 11.74 5.95
C ILE A 69 8.42 12.12 6.07
N ARG A 70 8.79 13.37 5.76
CA ARG A 70 10.18 13.84 5.85
C ARG A 70 10.69 13.79 7.28
N ALA A 71 9.90 14.29 8.24
CA ALA A 71 10.24 14.26 9.66
C ALA A 71 10.40 12.81 10.15
N PHE A 72 9.45 11.94 9.79
CA PHE A 72 9.51 10.51 10.11
C PHE A 72 10.78 9.85 9.56
N CYS A 73 11.06 10.00 8.27
CA CYS A 73 12.22 9.38 7.64
C CYS A 73 13.53 9.86 8.23
N SER A 74 13.63 11.16 8.57
CA SER A 74 14.80 11.71 9.26
C SER A 74 14.99 11.08 10.66
N ALA A 75 13.91 11.00 11.45
CA ALA A 75 13.94 10.37 12.78
C ALA A 75 14.26 8.87 12.70
N PHE A 76 13.67 8.16 11.72
CA PHE A 76 13.96 6.76 11.47
C PHE A 76 15.45 6.53 11.19
N LYS A 77 16.03 7.31 10.28
CA LYS A 77 17.44 7.21 9.91
C LYS A 77 18.39 7.50 11.07
N ALA A 78 18.01 8.40 11.96
CA ALA A 78 18.80 8.70 13.16
C ALA A 78 18.74 7.57 14.20
N GLN A 79 17.63 6.81 14.25
CA GLN A 79 17.39 5.79 15.28
C GLN A 79 17.83 4.39 14.84
N TYR A 80 17.75 4.08 13.55
CA TYR A 80 18.01 2.73 13.03
C TYR A 80 19.16 2.73 12.04
N PRO A 81 20.06 1.73 12.10
CA PRO A 81 21.26 1.69 11.23
C PRO A 81 20.93 1.31 9.78
N ARG A 82 19.85 0.59 9.55
CA ARG A 82 19.37 0.11 8.24
C ARG A 82 17.87 -0.14 8.23
N LEU A 83 17.34 -0.45 7.06
CA LEU A 83 15.98 -0.97 6.88
C LEU A 83 16.03 -2.23 6.02
N ASP A 84 15.49 -3.36 6.51
CA ASP A 84 15.49 -4.60 5.76
C ASP A 84 14.20 -4.78 4.94
N ILE A 85 13.05 -4.41 5.50
CA ILE A 85 11.75 -4.56 4.86
C ILE A 85 10.91 -3.31 5.06
N LEU A 86 10.37 -2.76 3.95
CA LEU A 86 9.41 -1.66 3.96
C LEU A 86 8.05 -2.13 3.43
N ILE A 87 7.00 -2.02 4.25
CA ILE A 87 5.65 -2.41 3.86
C ILE A 87 4.74 -1.18 3.83
N HIS A 88 4.38 -0.75 2.63
CA HIS A 88 3.38 0.29 2.40
C HIS A 88 1.98 -0.30 2.52
N ASN A 89 1.51 -0.47 3.77
CA ASN A 89 0.20 -1.04 4.06
C ASN A 89 -0.87 0.03 4.33
N ALA A 90 -0.50 1.21 4.85
CA ALA A 90 -1.46 2.29 5.07
C ALA A 90 -2.23 2.61 3.79
N ALA A 91 -3.54 2.78 3.92
CA ALA A 91 -4.39 3.16 2.81
C ALA A 91 -5.55 4.03 3.29
N TYR A 92 -5.96 4.97 2.45
CA TYR A 92 -7.17 5.73 2.63
C TYR A 92 -8.20 5.33 1.57
N LEU A 93 -9.39 5.01 2.03
CA LEU A 93 -10.57 4.80 1.22
C LEU A 93 -11.73 5.56 1.87
N ASN A 94 -12.29 6.50 1.14
CA ASN A 94 -13.46 7.24 1.60
C ASN A 94 -14.71 6.36 1.51
N HIS A 95 -15.19 5.87 2.64
CA HIS A 95 -16.36 5.01 2.73
C HIS A 95 -17.68 5.83 2.78
N GLY A 96 -18.09 6.37 1.63
CA GLY A 96 -19.42 6.98 1.48
C GLY A 96 -19.54 8.42 1.98
N GLU A 97 -18.45 9.11 2.24
CA GLU A 97 -18.48 10.56 2.40
C GLU A 97 -18.71 11.23 1.03
N LYS A 98 -19.56 12.25 1.00
CA LYS A 98 -19.87 12.99 -0.24
C LYS A 98 -18.78 14.01 -0.60
N ALA A 99 -18.04 14.48 0.41
CA ALA A 99 -17.01 15.48 0.23
C ALA A 99 -15.61 14.82 0.13
N PHE A 100 -14.79 15.35 -0.76
CA PHE A 100 -13.38 14.99 -0.82
C PHE A 100 -12.62 15.64 0.33
N LYS A 101 -11.63 14.90 0.81
CA LYS A 101 -10.66 15.43 1.78
C LYS A 101 -9.34 15.63 1.06
N LEU A 102 -8.72 16.76 1.30
CA LEU A 102 -7.41 17.08 0.76
C LEU A 102 -6.33 16.85 1.82
N SER A 103 -5.13 16.54 1.37
CA SER A 103 -3.91 16.56 2.17
C SER A 103 -3.46 18.02 2.42
N PRO A 104 -2.46 18.25 3.30
CA PRO A 104 -1.85 19.57 3.44
C PRO A 104 -1.30 20.16 2.13
N GLU A 105 -0.95 19.31 1.17
CA GLU A 105 -0.45 19.69 -0.16
C GLU A 105 -1.57 19.90 -1.20
N ASN A 106 -2.83 19.99 -0.76
CA ASN A 106 -4.02 20.12 -1.62
C ASN A 106 -4.18 18.97 -2.64
N ILE A 107 -3.79 17.75 -2.26
CA ILE A 107 -3.97 16.54 -3.06
C ILE A 107 -5.12 15.74 -2.45
N GLU A 108 -5.98 15.12 -3.29
CA GLU A 108 -7.03 14.23 -2.79
C GLU A 108 -6.42 13.11 -1.93
N LEU A 109 -7.06 12.85 -0.79
CA LEU A 109 -6.46 12.09 0.29
C LEU A 109 -6.15 10.63 -0.07
N SER A 110 -6.87 10.02 -1.04
CA SER A 110 -6.53 8.67 -1.54
C SER A 110 -5.23 8.70 -2.34
N PHE A 111 -5.03 9.69 -3.21
CA PHE A 111 -3.77 9.83 -3.95
C PHE A 111 -2.61 10.20 -3.02
N ALA A 112 -2.81 11.16 -2.12
CA ALA A 112 -1.77 11.53 -1.16
C ALA A 112 -1.30 10.32 -0.34
N THR A 113 -2.26 9.55 0.24
CA THR A 113 -1.95 8.42 1.13
C THR A 113 -1.49 7.17 0.38
N ASN A 114 -2.14 6.84 -0.76
CA ASN A 114 -1.95 5.54 -1.40
C ASN A 114 -0.90 5.54 -2.50
N THR A 115 -0.48 6.73 -2.98
CA THR A 115 0.41 6.89 -4.14
C THR A 115 1.64 7.72 -3.80
N PHE A 116 1.45 9.03 -3.52
CA PHE A 116 2.55 9.96 -3.33
C PHE A 116 3.32 9.74 -2.03
N GLY A 117 2.62 9.42 -0.94
CA GLY A 117 3.25 9.10 0.34
C GLY A 117 4.18 7.89 0.26
N PRO A 118 3.73 6.72 -0.24
CA PRO A 118 4.59 5.57 -0.50
C PRO A 118 5.78 5.87 -1.40
N PHE A 119 5.59 6.66 -2.46
CA PHE A 119 6.68 7.08 -3.35
C PHE A 119 7.73 7.90 -2.59
N LEU A 120 7.31 8.99 -1.94
CA LEU A 120 8.22 9.87 -1.18
C LEU A 120 8.98 9.11 -0.11
N MET A 121 8.27 8.28 0.66
CA MET A 121 8.88 7.49 1.73
C MET A 121 9.91 6.49 1.19
N THR A 122 9.64 5.84 0.05
CA THR A 122 10.58 4.95 -0.63
C THR A 122 11.84 5.71 -1.05
N GLN A 123 11.69 6.88 -1.69
CA GLN A 123 12.85 7.69 -2.12
C GLN A 123 13.72 8.12 -0.92
N LEU A 124 13.09 8.55 0.18
CA LEU A 124 13.80 9.01 1.37
C LEU A 124 14.48 7.90 2.17
N LEU A 125 14.02 6.65 2.05
CA LEU A 125 14.59 5.50 2.79
C LEU A 125 15.45 4.57 1.93
N ALA A 126 15.62 4.86 0.64
CA ALA A 126 16.38 4.02 -0.28
C ALA A 126 17.80 3.76 0.21
N ASP A 127 18.51 4.78 0.68
CA ASP A 127 19.86 4.69 1.25
C ASP A 127 19.95 3.81 2.50
N HIS A 128 18.85 3.67 3.27
CA HIS A 128 18.78 2.77 4.43
C HIS A 128 18.42 1.35 4.05
N LEU A 129 17.64 1.19 2.98
CA LEU A 129 17.37 -0.12 2.38
C LEU A 129 18.63 -0.72 1.76
N GLU A 130 19.47 0.07 1.08
CA GLU A 130 20.74 -0.37 0.49
C GLU A 130 21.71 -0.98 1.52
N LYS A 131 21.62 -0.59 2.79
CA LYS A 131 22.44 -1.15 3.87
C LYS A 131 22.03 -2.56 4.28
N SER A 132 20.89 -3.05 3.80
CA SER A 132 20.42 -4.42 4.04
C SER A 132 21.04 -5.40 3.06
N GLN A 133 21.26 -6.65 3.49
CA GLN A 133 21.71 -7.72 2.61
C GLN A 133 20.63 -8.21 1.64
N ASP A 134 19.35 -8.04 2.00
CA ASP A 134 18.21 -8.47 1.18
C ASP A 134 17.03 -7.48 1.35
N PRO A 135 17.18 -6.24 0.83
CA PRO A 135 16.16 -5.21 1.01
C PRO A 135 14.92 -5.48 0.16
N ARG A 136 13.75 -5.43 0.78
CA ARG A 136 12.47 -5.68 0.12
C ARG A 136 11.43 -4.61 0.44
N ILE A 137 10.73 -4.16 -0.59
CA ILE A 137 9.58 -3.26 -0.49
C ILE A 137 8.34 -4.00 -0.95
N LEU A 138 7.27 -3.94 -0.16
CA LEU A 138 5.97 -4.50 -0.51
C LEU A 138 4.89 -3.42 -0.48
N ASN A 139 4.23 -3.21 -1.60
CA ASN A 139 3.13 -2.28 -1.76
C ASN A 139 1.78 -3.02 -1.66
N ALA A 140 0.93 -2.62 -0.71
CA ALA A 140 -0.42 -3.11 -0.58
C ALA A 140 -1.30 -2.59 -1.72
N CYS A 141 -1.54 -3.39 -2.74
CA CYS A 141 -2.42 -3.12 -3.86
C CYS A 141 -3.84 -3.64 -3.60
N THR A 142 -4.71 -3.65 -4.60
CA THR A 142 -6.12 -4.05 -4.47
C THR A 142 -6.64 -4.77 -5.72
N THR A 143 -7.72 -5.53 -5.57
CA THR A 143 -8.48 -6.06 -6.71
C THR A 143 -9.22 -4.98 -7.51
N ASN A 144 -9.41 -3.76 -6.96
CA ASN A 144 -10.11 -2.67 -7.65
C ASN A 144 -9.41 -2.18 -8.91
N ILE A 145 -8.11 -2.44 -9.07
CA ILE A 145 -7.39 -2.17 -10.33
C ILE A 145 -8.02 -2.87 -11.55
N LYS A 146 -8.81 -3.92 -11.34
CA LYS A 146 -9.52 -4.63 -12.42
C LYS A 146 -10.55 -3.78 -13.15
N HIS A 147 -11.04 -2.69 -12.55
CA HIS A 147 -11.91 -1.76 -13.26
C HIS A 147 -11.24 -1.12 -14.47
N PHE A 148 -9.91 -1.12 -14.54
CA PHE A 148 -9.14 -0.67 -15.70
C PHE A 148 -9.08 -1.68 -16.85
N PHE A 149 -9.75 -2.83 -16.76
CA PHE A 149 -10.08 -3.64 -17.92
C PHE A 149 -11.13 -2.96 -18.83
N ASP A 150 -11.90 -2.01 -18.30
CA ASP A 150 -12.70 -1.10 -19.13
C ASP A 150 -11.77 -0.11 -19.83
N PRO A 151 -11.69 -0.11 -21.19
CA PRO A 151 -10.80 0.78 -21.95
C PRO A 151 -11.15 2.26 -21.78
N LYS A 152 -12.36 2.57 -21.32
CA LYS A 152 -12.78 3.95 -21.02
C LYS A 152 -12.26 4.44 -19.66
N ARG A 153 -11.83 3.52 -18.81
CA ARG A 153 -11.32 3.84 -17.50
C ARG A 153 -9.87 4.34 -17.59
N LYS A 154 -9.65 5.59 -17.18
CA LYS A 154 -8.34 6.25 -17.18
C LYS A 154 -8.18 7.03 -15.89
N ILE A 155 -6.94 7.20 -15.43
CA ILE A 155 -6.61 8.13 -14.36
C ILE A 155 -6.64 9.55 -14.94
N ASP A 156 -7.34 10.45 -14.28
CA ASP A 156 -7.30 11.87 -14.58
C ASP A 156 -6.16 12.52 -13.80
N PHE A 157 -5.00 12.62 -14.43
CA PHE A 157 -3.79 13.18 -13.82
C PHE A 157 -3.87 14.70 -13.61
N ASP A 158 -4.79 15.39 -14.29
CA ASP A 158 -4.98 16.84 -14.17
C ASP A 158 -5.97 17.21 -13.07
N ASN A 159 -6.62 16.20 -12.47
CA ASN A 159 -7.64 16.37 -11.42
C ASN A 159 -7.24 15.69 -10.09
N LEU A 160 -6.04 15.91 -9.61
CA LEU A 160 -5.56 15.32 -8.37
C LEU A 160 -6.21 15.90 -7.11
N GLN A 161 -6.86 17.05 -7.22
CA GLN A 161 -7.64 17.67 -6.14
C GLN A 161 -9.06 17.15 -6.07
N GLY A 162 -9.53 16.48 -7.13
CA GLY A 162 -10.91 16.01 -7.21
C GLY A 162 -11.94 17.10 -7.50
N GLU A 163 -11.53 18.30 -7.90
CA GLU A 163 -12.41 19.47 -8.10
C GLU A 163 -13.43 19.28 -9.24
N LEU A 164 -13.09 18.47 -10.27
CA LEU A 164 -13.96 18.22 -11.42
C LEU A 164 -15.06 17.18 -11.16
N LEU A 165 -15.30 16.82 -9.92
CA LEU A 165 -16.22 15.75 -9.51
C LEU A 165 -17.71 16.05 -9.75
N GLY A 166 -18.06 17.30 -9.98
CA GLY A 166 -19.42 17.69 -10.35
C GLY A 166 -19.83 17.32 -11.80
N LYS A 167 -18.89 16.86 -12.63
CA LYS A 167 -19.12 16.61 -14.07
C LYS A 167 -19.04 15.13 -14.48
N GLN A 168 -18.48 14.25 -13.65
CA GLN A 168 -18.44 12.81 -13.90
C GLN A 168 -18.81 12.04 -12.64
N LEU A 169 -19.31 10.81 -12.81
CA LEU A 169 -19.67 9.85 -11.76
C LEU A 169 -18.47 9.39 -10.90
N ASN A 170 -17.54 10.27 -10.61
CA ASN A 170 -16.36 9.98 -9.79
C ASN A 170 -16.78 9.96 -8.32
N ASN A 171 -17.06 8.78 -7.82
CA ASN A 171 -17.23 8.55 -6.40
C ASN A 171 -15.87 8.25 -5.74
N ALA A 172 -15.83 8.28 -4.42
CA ALA A 172 -14.66 7.97 -3.62
C ALA A 172 -14.03 6.61 -3.95
N TYR A 173 -14.82 5.67 -4.46
CA TYR A 173 -14.37 4.35 -4.89
C TYR A 173 -13.54 4.40 -6.17
N THR A 174 -13.83 5.36 -7.03
CA THR A 174 -13.08 5.65 -8.26
C THR A 174 -11.69 6.17 -7.92
N MET A 175 -11.61 7.22 -7.08
CA MET A 175 -10.33 7.81 -6.65
C MET A 175 -9.44 6.79 -5.93
N TYR A 176 -10.02 5.94 -5.11
CA TYR A 176 -9.28 4.84 -4.48
C TYR A 176 -8.70 3.87 -5.53
N GLY A 177 -9.51 3.43 -6.50
CA GLY A 177 -9.06 2.55 -7.58
C GLY A 177 -7.93 3.19 -8.40
N ASP A 178 -8.03 4.48 -8.71
CA ASP A 178 -7.05 5.24 -9.45
C ASP A 178 -5.74 5.38 -8.68
N SER A 179 -5.80 5.73 -7.41
CA SER A 179 -4.61 5.82 -6.55
C SER A 179 -3.89 4.47 -6.42
N LYS A 180 -4.61 3.36 -6.36
CA LYS A 180 -4.02 2.03 -6.30
C LYS A 180 -3.48 1.54 -7.63
N MET A 181 -4.09 1.94 -8.76
CA MET A 181 -3.51 1.72 -10.08
C MET A 181 -2.22 2.52 -10.26
N ALA A 182 -2.21 3.77 -9.85
CA ALA A 182 -1.01 4.60 -9.83
C ALA A 182 0.11 3.99 -8.97
N LEU A 183 -0.22 3.48 -7.78
CA LEU A 183 0.75 2.76 -6.93
C LEU A 183 1.32 1.51 -7.62
N LEU A 184 0.51 0.77 -8.38
CA LEU A 184 0.99 -0.39 -9.13
C LEU A 184 1.96 0.03 -10.25
N MET A 185 1.64 1.09 -11.01
CA MET A 185 2.55 1.66 -12.01
C MET A 185 3.88 2.08 -11.39
N LEU A 186 3.82 2.78 -10.24
CA LEU A 186 5.01 3.17 -9.48
C LEU A 186 5.78 1.96 -8.94
N THR A 187 5.11 0.88 -8.55
CA THR A 187 5.78 -0.36 -8.13
C THR A 187 6.70 -0.88 -9.23
N PHE A 188 6.21 -0.96 -10.46
CA PHE A 188 7.01 -1.42 -11.59
C PHE A 188 8.17 -0.46 -11.89
N LYS A 189 7.92 0.85 -11.88
CA LYS A 189 8.98 1.83 -12.15
C LYS A 189 10.02 1.92 -11.03
N MET A 190 9.59 1.87 -9.77
CA MET A 190 10.52 1.79 -8.62
C MET A 190 11.36 0.51 -8.66
N ALA A 191 10.77 -0.63 -9.05
CA ALA A 191 11.50 -1.89 -9.20
C ALA A 191 12.62 -1.78 -10.25
N GLU A 192 12.36 -1.12 -11.38
CA GLU A 192 13.36 -0.84 -12.41
C GLU A 192 14.45 0.09 -11.87
N THR A 193 14.06 1.21 -11.27
CA THR A 193 14.97 2.26 -10.80
C THR A 193 15.85 1.80 -9.64
N LEU A 194 15.30 0.99 -8.72
CA LEU A 194 16.00 0.54 -7.51
C LEU A 194 16.73 -0.82 -7.69
N LYS A 195 16.57 -1.47 -8.85
CA LYS A 195 17.27 -2.73 -9.15
C LYS A 195 18.79 -2.62 -9.07
N PRO A 196 19.45 -1.55 -9.58
CA PRO A 196 20.91 -1.39 -9.43
C PRO A 196 21.39 -1.32 -7.97
N HIS A 197 20.51 -0.91 -7.06
CA HIS A 197 20.74 -0.81 -5.62
C HIS A 197 20.40 -2.11 -4.86
N GLY A 198 20.06 -3.18 -5.58
CA GLY A 198 19.72 -4.48 -4.99
C GLY A 198 18.34 -4.53 -4.31
N ILE A 199 17.55 -3.46 -4.34
CA ILE A 199 16.25 -3.36 -3.68
C ILE A 199 15.17 -4.00 -4.54
N LYS A 200 14.41 -4.95 -3.97
CA LYS A 200 13.29 -5.61 -4.62
C LYS A 200 11.99 -4.90 -4.26
N VAL A 201 11.21 -4.52 -5.26
CA VAL A 201 9.93 -3.83 -5.08
C VAL A 201 8.82 -4.63 -5.74
N ASN A 202 7.84 -5.08 -4.94
CA ASN A 202 6.71 -5.86 -5.43
C ASN A 202 5.39 -5.31 -4.88
N ALA A 203 4.28 -5.67 -5.51
CA ALA A 203 2.95 -5.38 -5.02
C ALA A 203 2.19 -6.67 -4.68
N LEU A 204 1.39 -6.65 -3.60
CA LEU A 204 0.45 -7.72 -3.28
C LEU A 204 -0.98 -7.25 -3.53
N GLN A 205 -1.70 -8.00 -4.35
CA GLN A 205 -3.12 -7.78 -4.59
C GLN A 205 -3.94 -8.29 -3.39
N ILE A 206 -4.42 -7.36 -2.58
CA ILE A 206 -5.24 -7.65 -1.42
C ILE A 206 -6.67 -7.94 -1.87
N ASN A 207 -7.18 -9.08 -1.43
CA ASN A 207 -8.59 -9.42 -1.50
C ASN A 207 -9.38 -8.80 -0.35
N ARG A 208 -10.70 -9.00 -0.38
CA ARG A 208 -11.56 -8.65 0.74
C ARG A 208 -11.11 -9.41 1.99
N VAL A 209 -10.99 -8.68 3.10
CA VAL A 209 -10.71 -9.24 4.42
C VAL A 209 -11.76 -8.72 5.41
N LYS A 210 -11.91 -9.42 6.54
CA LYS A 210 -12.76 -8.94 7.64
C LYS A 210 -12.33 -7.54 8.07
N LEU A 211 -13.28 -6.62 8.07
CA LEU A 211 -13.09 -5.27 8.58
C LEU A 211 -13.22 -5.25 10.10
N SER A 212 -12.43 -4.41 10.76
CA SER A 212 -12.53 -4.22 12.21
C SER A 212 -13.87 -3.57 12.59
N LYS A 213 -14.33 -3.81 13.82
CA LYS A 213 -15.54 -3.15 14.36
C LYS A 213 -15.42 -1.62 14.31
N GLU A 214 -14.22 -1.10 14.53
CA GLU A 214 -13.94 0.32 14.47
C GLU A 214 -14.07 0.89 13.05
N THR A 215 -13.56 0.19 12.04
CA THR A 215 -13.71 0.56 10.63
C THR A 215 -15.19 0.59 10.24
N ILE A 216 -15.95 -0.45 10.61
CA ILE A 216 -17.40 -0.52 10.31
C ILE A 216 -18.15 0.61 10.99
N ARG A 217 -17.80 0.98 12.23
CA ARG A 217 -18.47 2.05 12.98
C ARG A 217 -18.36 3.42 12.31
N LYS A 218 -17.28 3.66 11.55
CA LYS A 218 -17.06 4.93 10.82
C LYS A 218 -17.83 5.02 9.49
N MET A 219 -18.45 3.94 9.02
CA MET A 219 -19.22 3.91 7.78
C MET A 219 -20.61 4.48 7.97
N ASN A 220 -21.27 4.90 6.88
CA ASN A 220 -22.69 5.22 6.91
C ASN A 220 -23.56 3.96 7.07
N SER A 221 -24.84 4.10 7.39
CA SER A 221 -25.73 2.99 7.75
C SER A 221 -25.83 1.90 6.66
N PHE A 222 -25.91 2.28 5.39
CA PHE A 222 -25.96 1.33 4.27
C PHE A 222 -24.68 0.49 4.19
N TRP A 223 -23.52 1.14 4.23
CA TRP A 223 -22.23 0.47 4.18
C TRP A 223 -21.94 -0.37 5.44
N LYS A 224 -22.49 0.01 6.61
CA LYS A 224 -22.39 -0.83 7.83
C LYS A 224 -23.06 -2.18 7.65
N VAL A 225 -24.29 -2.19 7.12
CA VAL A 225 -25.03 -3.44 6.89
C VAL A 225 -24.30 -4.31 5.89
N LEU A 226 -23.86 -3.72 4.77
CA LEU A 226 -23.10 -4.45 3.74
C LEU A 226 -21.77 -5.00 4.28
N ALA A 227 -21.03 -4.22 5.05
CA ALA A 227 -19.79 -4.65 5.68
C ALA A 227 -20.02 -5.77 6.70
N TRP A 228 -21.11 -5.69 7.47
CA TRP A 228 -21.45 -6.74 8.44
C TRP A 228 -21.74 -8.08 7.74
N THR A 229 -22.56 -8.08 6.70
CA THR A 229 -22.87 -9.30 5.92
C THR A 229 -21.62 -9.87 5.24
N GLN A 230 -20.80 -9.02 4.64
CA GLN A 230 -19.54 -9.44 4.01
C GLN A 230 -18.54 -10.01 5.04
N ASN A 231 -18.52 -9.49 6.25
CA ASN A 231 -17.63 -10.00 7.31
C ASN A 231 -17.93 -11.43 7.75
N LEU A 232 -19.13 -11.95 7.45
CA LEU A 232 -19.45 -13.36 7.75
C LEU A 232 -18.60 -14.33 6.92
N THR A 233 -18.28 -13.96 5.68
CA THR A 233 -17.57 -14.81 4.72
C THR A 233 -16.14 -14.36 4.41
N ASN A 234 -15.79 -13.11 4.71
CA ASN A 234 -14.46 -12.60 4.43
C ASN A 234 -13.39 -13.28 5.32
N PRO A 235 -12.21 -13.61 4.76
CA PRO A 235 -11.11 -14.18 5.50
C PRO A 235 -10.54 -13.20 6.53
N LEU A 236 -9.86 -13.74 7.53
CA LEU A 236 -9.18 -12.95 8.55
C LEU A 236 -7.98 -12.19 7.96
N PRO A 237 -7.63 -11.02 8.53
CA PRO A 237 -6.43 -10.27 8.13
C PRO A 237 -5.13 -11.05 8.26
N SER A 238 -5.07 -12.08 9.13
CA SER A 238 -3.89 -12.91 9.35
C SER A 238 -3.41 -13.63 8.09
N GLY A 239 -4.31 -14.11 7.24
CA GLY A 239 -3.91 -14.75 5.98
C GLY A 239 -3.18 -13.81 5.02
N MET A 240 -3.54 -12.50 5.01
CA MET A 240 -2.77 -11.50 4.26
C MET A 240 -1.45 -11.15 4.94
N ALA A 241 -1.42 -11.14 6.27
CA ALA A 241 -0.18 -10.94 7.03
C ALA A 241 0.83 -12.07 6.76
N ASP A 242 0.37 -13.31 6.67
CA ASP A 242 1.20 -14.46 6.27
C ASP A 242 1.74 -14.30 4.84
N ASN A 243 0.96 -13.72 3.93
CA ASN A 243 1.44 -13.39 2.59
C ASN A 243 2.49 -12.28 2.60
N TYR A 244 2.29 -11.21 3.40
CA TYR A 244 3.31 -10.18 3.58
C TYR A 244 4.62 -10.78 4.08
N PHE A 245 4.54 -11.60 5.13
CA PHE A 245 5.71 -12.24 5.70
C PHE A 245 6.42 -13.13 4.67
N HIS A 246 5.69 -14.03 4.02
CA HIS A 246 6.26 -14.96 3.05
C HIS A 246 6.93 -14.24 1.87
N ILE A 247 6.26 -13.25 1.26
CA ILE A 247 6.81 -12.50 0.13
C ILE A 247 8.05 -11.70 0.56
N CYS A 248 8.06 -11.16 1.78
CA CYS A 248 9.16 -10.35 2.26
C CYS A 248 10.34 -11.13 2.86
N THR A 249 10.22 -12.45 3.06
CA THR A 249 11.27 -13.20 3.80
C THR A 249 11.72 -14.49 3.15
N SER A 250 10.88 -15.12 2.30
CA SER A 250 11.21 -16.42 1.72
C SER A 250 12.25 -16.31 0.59
N ASP A 251 12.99 -17.40 0.39
CA ASP A 251 13.94 -17.52 -0.71
C ASP A 251 13.26 -17.58 -2.08
N GLU A 252 11.99 -18.02 -2.13
CA GLU A 252 11.15 -18.01 -3.34
C GLU A 252 11.09 -16.62 -3.98
N TYR A 253 11.01 -15.55 -3.15
CA TYR A 253 10.90 -14.17 -3.64
C TYR A 253 12.23 -13.40 -3.58
N LYS A 254 13.36 -14.04 -3.25
CA LYS A 254 14.65 -13.37 -3.09
C LYS A 254 15.11 -12.59 -4.32
N ASN A 255 14.79 -13.11 -5.51
CA ASN A 255 15.16 -12.51 -6.79
C ASN A 255 13.95 -11.94 -7.55
N VAL A 256 12.77 -11.91 -6.92
CA VAL A 256 11.54 -11.40 -7.54
C VAL A 256 11.42 -9.90 -7.30
N THR A 257 11.30 -9.13 -8.38
CA THR A 257 11.08 -7.68 -8.34
C THR A 257 10.22 -7.22 -9.51
N GLY A 258 9.46 -6.15 -9.34
CA GLY A 258 8.57 -5.60 -10.37
C GLY A 258 7.38 -6.51 -10.68
N GLN A 259 6.84 -7.20 -9.67
CA GLN A 259 5.75 -8.13 -9.87
C GLN A 259 4.51 -7.74 -9.05
N LEU A 260 3.33 -8.03 -9.62
CA LEU A 260 2.08 -8.08 -8.87
C LEU A 260 1.80 -9.52 -8.48
N ILE A 261 1.66 -9.76 -7.18
CA ILE A 261 1.44 -11.09 -6.60
C ILE A 261 0.00 -11.13 -6.09
N ASN A 262 -0.74 -12.21 -6.35
CA ASN A 262 -2.10 -12.37 -5.87
C ASN A 262 -2.14 -12.94 -4.42
N HIS A 263 -3.33 -12.99 -3.84
CA HIS A 263 -3.55 -13.51 -2.49
C HIS A 263 -3.23 -15.01 -2.32
N LYS A 264 -3.03 -15.74 -3.44
CA LYS A 264 -2.59 -17.15 -3.46
C LYS A 264 -1.07 -17.26 -3.63
N ARG A 265 -0.34 -16.15 -3.54
CA ARG A 265 1.11 -16.07 -3.73
C ARG A 265 1.58 -16.34 -5.16
N GLN A 266 0.72 -16.21 -6.14
CA GLN A 266 1.07 -16.40 -7.55
C GLN A 266 1.38 -15.06 -8.19
N ILE A 267 2.46 -15.00 -8.97
CA ILE A 267 2.77 -13.85 -9.82
C ILE A 267 1.72 -13.79 -10.93
N ILE A 268 1.05 -12.65 -11.06
CA ILE A 268 0.07 -12.43 -12.13
C ILE A 268 0.64 -11.53 -13.22
N GLN A 269 0.27 -11.83 -14.46
CA GLN A 269 0.82 -11.18 -15.64
C GLN A 269 -0.13 -10.10 -16.19
N PRO A 270 0.34 -9.16 -17.01
CA PRO A 270 -0.53 -8.27 -17.73
C PRO A 270 -1.46 -9.07 -18.67
N SER A 271 -2.63 -8.56 -18.94
CA SER A 271 -3.56 -9.18 -19.89
C SER A 271 -2.96 -9.21 -21.29
N THR A 272 -3.05 -10.34 -21.98
CA THR A 272 -2.60 -10.49 -23.37
C THR A 272 -3.68 -10.15 -24.39
N SER A 273 -4.94 -9.93 -23.93
CA SER A 273 -6.06 -9.62 -24.83
C SER A 273 -6.02 -8.16 -25.25
N GLU A 274 -6.15 -7.91 -26.56
CA GLU A 274 -6.36 -6.58 -27.11
C GLU A 274 -7.63 -5.93 -26.56
N GLN A 275 -7.65 -4.59 -26.56
CA GLN A 275 -8.77 -3.81 -26.02
C GLN A 275 -10.09 -4.21 -26.67
N GLY A 276 -11.08 -4.63 -25.87
CA GLY A 276 -12.41 -4.99 -26.36
C GLY A 276 -13.30 -5.64 -25.29
N PHE A 277 -14.53 -5.98 -25.68
CA PHE A 277 -15.50 -6.62 -24.78
C PHE A 277 -15.03 -7.94 -24.15
N SER A 278 -14.04 -8.62 -24.77
CA SER A 278 -13.41 -9.82 -24.20
C SER A 278 -12.68 -9.56 -22.87
N GLN A 279 -12.21 -8.34 -22.63
CA GLN A 279 -11.52 -7.95 -21.39
C GLN A 279 -12.47 -7.83 -20.19
N VAL A 280 -13.75 -7.55 -20.41
CA VAL A 280 -14.75 -7.46 -19.32
C VAL A 280 -14.84 -8.77 -18.53
N LYS A 281 -14.60 -9.90 -19.18
CA LYS A 281 -14.52 -11.21 -18.50
C LYS A 281 -13.37 -11.28 -17.48
N ASN A 282 -12.28 -10.55 -17.71
CA ASN A 282 -11.11 -10.51 -16.82
C ASN A 282 -11.38 -9.76 -15.50
N ILE A 283 -12.43 -8.94 -15.43
CA ILE A 283 -12.86 -8.28 -14.19
C ILE A 283 -13.15 -9.33 -13.09
N PHE A 284 -13.70 -10.47 -13.48
CA PHE A 284 -14.04 -11.55 -12.54
C PHE A 284 -12.94 -12.62 -12.40
N GLY A 285 -11.93 -12.61 -13.28
CA GLY A 285 -10.78 -13.52 -13.24
C GLY A 285 -9.73 -13.12 -12.20
N SER A 286 -8.82 -14.01 -11.84
CA SER A 286 -7.70 -13.74 -10.92
C SER A 286 -6.32 -13.88 -11.56
N GLY A 287 -6.24 -14.17 -12.85
CA GLY A 287 -5.00 -14.56 -13.52
C GLY A 287 -4.23 -13.44 -14.21
N SER A 288 -4.81 -12.24 -14.35
CA SER A 288 -4.16 -11.12 -15.04
C SER A 288 -4.54 -9.78 -14.44
N TYR A 289 -3.73 -8.76 -14.74
CA TYR A 289 -4.03 -7.35 -14.45
C TYR A 289 -4.12 -6.53 -15.76
N PRO A 290 -4.78 -5.35 -15.72
CA PRO A 290 -4.96 -4.51 -16.91
C PRO A 290 -3.63 -4.01 -17.48
N ASN A 291 -3.46 -4.06 -18.81
CA ASN A 291 -2.29 -3.51 -19.52
C ASN A 291 -2.06 -2.01 -19.25
N TYR A 292 -3.10 -1.30 -18.83
CA TYR A 292 -3.01 0.09 -18.39
C TYR A 292 -1.92 0.31 -17.33
N ALA A 293 -1.65 -0.68 -16.47
CA ALA A 293 -0.64 -0.62 -15.42
C ALA A 293 0.81 -0.57 -15.95
N THR A 294 1.03 -1.06 -17.17
CA THR A 294 2.36 -1.11 -17.82
C THR A 294 2.48 -0.19 -19.03
N ASP A 295 1.46 0.64 -19.30
CA ASP A 295 1.52 1.64 -20.36
C ASP A 295 2.63 2.66 -20.07
N PRO A 296 3.66 2.77 -20.95
CA PRO A 296 4.84 3.57 -20.67
C PRO A 296 4.55 5.07 -20.56
N ILE A 297 3.52 5.56 -21.26
CA ILE A 297 3.13 6.98 -21.23
C ILE A 297 2.52 7.29 -19.86
N ASN A 298 1.60 6.45 -19.39
CA ASN A 298 0.95 6.65 -18.10
C ASN A 298 1.92 6.43 -16.93
N VAL A 299 2.80 5.42 -17.02
CA VAL A 299 3.86 5.19 -16.04
C VAL A 299 4.81 6.38 -15.94
N LYS A 300 5.21 6.96 -17.09
CA LYS A 300 6.04 8.16 -17.10
C LYS A 300 5.32 9.36 -16.50
N LYS A 301 4.05 9.59 -16.86
CA LYS A 301 3.26 10.71 -16.31
C LYS A 301 3.17 10.65 -14.78
N ILE A 302 2.80 9.49 -14.20
CA ILE A 302 2.70 9.39 -12.74
C ILE A 302 4.06 9.51 -12.05
N TRP A 303 5.13 9.01 -12.68
CA TRP A 303 6.49 9.14 -12.15
C TRP A 303 6.94 10.60 -12.12
N ASP A 304 6.83 11.32 -13.22
CA ASP A 304 7.22 12.74 -13.32
C ASP A 304 6.40 13.60 -12.36
N LEU A 305 5.12 13.28 -12.21
CA LEU A 305 4.22 13.94 -11.28
C LEU A 305 4.64 13.72 -9.81
N CYS A 306 5.02 12.50 -9.47
CA CYS A 306 5.54 12.19 -8.14
C CYS A 306 6.82 12.99 -7.84
N ILE A 307 7.78 13.02 -8.76
CA ILE A 307 9.01 13.79 -8.60
C ILE A 307 8.69 15.29 -8.41
N SER A 308 7.85 15.84 -9.27
CA SER A 308 7.47 17.25 -9.23
C SER A 308 6.79 17.65 -7.92
N LEU A 309 5.80 16.88 -7.47
CA LEU A 309 5.03 17.19 -6.25
C LEU A 309 5.85 16.96 -4.99
N THR A 310 6.65 15.90 -4.95
CA THR A 310 7.43 15.56 -3.77
C THR A 310 8.81 16.21 -3.72
N LYS A 311 9.22 16.92 -4.76
CA LYS A 311 10.54 17.58 -4.88
C LYS A 311 11.71 16.62 -4.54
N THR A 312 11.67 15.43 -5.10
CA THR A 312 12.70 14.39 -4.89
C THR A 312 13.60 14.18 -6.11
N GLY A 313 13.59 15.11 -7.06
CA GLY A 313 14.48 15.13 -8.23
C GLY A 313 15.77 15.86 -7.98
#